data_0ba00ce162475001a714bad76c4f3778
#
_entry.id   0ba00ce162475001a714bad76c4f3778
#
_cell.length_a   1.000
_cell.length_b   1.000
_cell.length_c   1.000
_cell.angle_alpha   90.00
_cell.angle_beta   90.00
_cell.angle_gamma   90.00
#
_symmetry.space_group_name_H-M   'P 1'
#
loop_
_entity.id
_entity.type
_entity.pdbx_description
1 polymer ?
#
loop_
_entity_poly.entity_id
_entity_poly.type
_entity_poly.pdbx_seq_one_letter_code
_entity_poly.pdbx_strand_id
1 'polypeptide(L)'
;MELLVTGNPDPDSRLPYLIRVPVGAGLVFATSGTWPRMKALYCHPIPIDEWPAGTEVVERVELRSCRRRGAAIDVVATRARENRSQLVYTTARGREVVFWQSARTRKQSRPGVRVPSARAAGLAELVIVVDAHERYGYDFADKPVTTVRRGLSCGDYGLLIDGRLVAAVERKSLPDLVASLLDGTLKYQLTELAALPRAVVVVEDRYSEIFTLVHARPAVVADGLAELQVGFPNVAIVFCQTRRLAQEYTYRYLAAAHTWVADSSDTATVFGADVTLAVAPDQPEPNTTEIRAWARSIGLPVSDRGRLRPAIRQAWHDAHRSSAE
;
A
#
# COMPACT_ATOMS: atom_id res chain seq x y z
N MET A 1 -6.26 -21.37 -2.20
CA MET A 1 -7.40 -20.42 -2.04
C MET A 1 -8.48 -20.90 -2.97
N GLU A 2 -9.72 -21.06 -2.47
CA GLU A 2 -10.82 -21.65 -3.26
C GLU A 2 -12.07 -20.77 -3.21
N LEU A 3 -12.74 -20.64 -4.35
CA LEU A 3 -14.13 -20.22 -4.43
C LEU A 3 -15.00 -21.47 -4.36
N LEU A 4 -15.95 -21.47 -3.45
CA LEU A 4 -16.85 -22.60 -3.23
C LEU A 4 -18.24 -22.28 -3.77
N VAL A 5 -18.87 -23.27 -4.37
CA VAL A 5 -20.24 -23.20 -4.86
C VAL A 5 -21.05 -24.34 -4.24
N THR A 6 -22.19 -24.01 -3.67
CA THR A 6 -23.17 -25.00 -3.15
C THR A 6 -24.58 -24.72 -3.65
N GLY A 7 -25.49 -25.64 -3.50
CA GLY A 7 -26.92 -25.41 -3.72
C GLY A 7 -27.47 -24.40 -2.71
N ASN A 8 -28.39 -23.57 -3.13
CA ASN A 8 -29.15 -22.72 -2.20
C ASN A 8 -30.12 -23.61 -1.41
N PRO A 9 -30.08 -23.59 -0.06
CA PRO A 9 -30.99 -24.40 0.75
C PRO A 9 -32.47 -23.96 0.65
N ASP A 10 -32.71 -22.71 0.21
CA ASP A 10 -34.07 -22.23 -0.03
C ASP A 10 -34.57 -22.73 -1.42
N PRO A 11 -35.53 -23.71 -1.46
CA PRO A 11 -36.01 -24.28 -2.71
C PRO A 11 -36.87 -23.29 -3.53
N ASP A 12 -37.41 -22.25 -2.90
CA ASP A 12 -38.25 -21.25 -3.55
C ASP A 12 -37.41 -20.08 -4.14
N SER A 13 -36.13 -20.10 -3.88
CA SER A 13 -35.22 -19.06 -4.37
C SER A 13 -35.01 -19.12 -5.90
N ARG A 14 -35.15 -17.99 -6.56
CA ARG A 14 -34.81 -17.86 -8.01
C ARG A 14 -33.29 -17.90 -8.25
N LEU A 15 -32.48 -17.96 -7.19
CA LEU A 15 -31.03 -18.02 -7.21
C LEU A 15 -30.56 -19.36 -6.62
N PRO A 16 -30.46 -20.41 -7.46
CA PRO A 16 -30.31 -21.79 -6.98
C PRO A 16 -28.92 -22.12 -6.42
N TYR A 17 -27.96 -21.19 -6.50
CA TYR A 17 -26.60 -21.41 -6.01
C TYR A 17 -26.20 -20.36 -5.01
N LEU A 18 -25.38 -20.78 -4.03
CA LEU A 18 -24.60 -19.92 -3.17
C LEU A 18 -23.12 -20.01 -3.56
N ILE A 19 -22.44 -18.88 -3.63
CA ILE A 19 -21.00 -18.83 -3.85
C ILE A 19 -20.33 -18.19 -2.63
N ARG A 20 -19.22 -18.77 -2.18
CA ARG A 20 -18.35 -18.19 -1.16
C ARG A 20 -17.04 -17.77 -1.79
N VAL A 21 -16.78 -16.46 -1.74
CA VAL A 21 -15.60 -15.83 -2.33
C VAL A 21 -14.59 -15.56 -1.21
N PRO A 22 -13.32 -16.01 -1.32
CA PRO A 22 -12.33 -15.92 -0.25
C PRO A 22 -11.67 -14.53 -0.20
N VAL A 23 -12.44 -13.52 0.20
CA VAL A 23 -12.01 -12.15 0.45
C VAL A 23 -12.36 -11.77 1.87
N GLY A 24 -11.38 -11.33 2.67
CA GLY A 24 -11.56 -11.10 4.10
C GLY A 24 -11.98 -12.38 4.84
N ALA A 25 -12.97 -12.29 5.71
CA ALA A 25 -13.57 -13.45 6.39
C ALA A 25 -14.37 -14.37 5.44
N GLY A 26 -14.51 -13.97 4.18
CA GLY A 26 -15.31 -14.62 3.15
C GLY A 26 -16.58 -13.82 2.84
N LEU A 27 -16.91 -13.72 1.56
CA LEU A 27 -18.14 -13.08 1.09
C LEU A 27 -19.04 -14.13 0.48
N VAL A 28 -20.33 -14.09 0.82
CA VAL A 28 -21.30 -15.05 0.33
C VAL A 28 -22.33 -14.33 -0.53
N PHE A 29 -22.69 -14.95 -1.67
CA PHE A 29 -23.69 -14.43 -2.59
C PHE A 29 -24.59 -15.54 -3.09
N ALA A 30 -25.88 -15.24 -3.20
CA ALA A 30 -26.80 -16.07 -3.97
C ALA A 30 -26.74 -15.67 -5.45
N THR A 31 -26.75 -16.65 -6.36
CA THR A 31 -26.60 -16.44 -7.80
C THR A 31 -27.31 -17.49 -8.63
N SER A 32 -27.58 -17.15 -9.90
CA SER A 32 -28.28 -18.04 -10.84
C SER A 32 -27.36 -19.02 -11.57
N GLY A 33 -26.06 -19.04 -11.31
CA GLY A 33 -25.13 -19.94 -11.98
C GLY A 33 -23.80 -20.05 -11.24
N THR A 34 -23.02 -21.08 -11.55
CA THR A 34 -21.73 -21.40 -10.88
C THR A 34 -20.54 -20.62 -11.42
N TRP A 35 -20.68 -20.01 -12.62
CA TRP A 35 -19.64 -19.19 -13.26
C TRP A 35 -20.24 -18.36 -14.41
N PRO A 36 -19.81 -17.11 -14.64
CA PRO A 36 -20.38 -16.23 -15.69
C PRO A 36 -19.85 -16.58 -17.09
N ARG A 37 -20.21 -17.76 -17.63
CA ARG A 37 -19.72 -18.24 -18.95
C ARG A 37 -20.39 -17.54 -20.12
N MET A 38 -21.71 -17.47 -20.11
CA MET A 38 -22.49 -16.97 -21.27
C MET A 38 -23.07 -15.57 -21.05
N LYS A 39 -23.37 -15.21 -19.82
CA LYS A 39 -23.91 -13.89 -19.42
C LYS A 39 -23.36 -13.50 -18.05
N ALA A 40 -23.40 -12.22 -17.74
CA ALA A 40 -23.15 -11.74 -16.39
C ALA A 40 -24.24 -12.28 -15.44
N LEU A 41 -23.85 -12.67 -14.25
CA LEU A 41 -24.74 -13.18 -13.23
C LEU A 41 -25.01 -12.09 -12.20
N TYR A 42 -26.27 -11.94 -11.83
CA TYR A 42 -26.64 -11.16 -10.65
C TYR A 42 -26.25 -11.93 -9.40
N CYS A 43 -25.61 -11.25 -8.46
CA CYS A 43 -25.19 -11.79 -7.18
C CYS A 43 -25.87 -11.02 -6.05
N HIS A 44 -26.68 -11.70 -5.26
CA HIS A 44 -27.31 -11.12 -4.08
C HIS A 44 -26.45 -11.39 -2.85
N PRO A 45 -25.89 -10.35 -2.19
CA PRO A 45 -25.13 -10.54 -0.97
C PRO A 45 -25.99 -11.14 0.12
N ILE A 46 -25.47 -12.12 0.83
CA ILE A 46 -26.08 -12.72 2.01
C ILE A 46 -25.07 -12.78 3.17
N PRO A 47 -25.53 -12.78 4.42
CA PRO A 47 -24.68 -12.92 5.59
C PRO A 47 -23.83 -14.18 5.54
N ILE A 48 -22.60 -14.14 6.07
CA ILE A 48 -21.69 -15.28 6.03
C ILE A 48 -22.16 -16.46 6.85
N ASP A 49 -22.91 -16.21 7.91
CA ASP A 49 -23.53 -17.20 8.79
C ASP A 49 -24.70 -17.97 8.11
N GLU A 50 -25.25 -17.45 7.03
CA GLU A 50 -26.21 -18.16 6.17
C GLU A 50 -25.51 -19.15 5.21
N TRP A 51 -24.18 -19.26 5.21
CA TRP A 51 -23.50 -20.32 4.47
C TRP A 51 -23.82 -21.68 5.11
N PRO A 52 -24.44 -22.62 4.36
CA PRO A 52 -24.93 -23.85 4.95
C PRO A 52 -23.79 -24.76 5.40
N ALA A 53 -23.76 -25.09 6.68
CA ALA A 53 -22.78 -26.01 7.24
C ALA A 53 -23.11 -27.46 6.80
N GLY A 54 -22.07 -28.16 6.30
CA GLY A 54 -22.21 -29.59 5.93
C GLY A 54 -22.92 -29.86 4.60
N THR A 55 -23.26 -28.83 3.82
CA THR A 55 -23.89 -29.04 2.50
C THR A 55 -22.84 -29.51 1.48
N GLU A 56 -23.27 -30.36 0.56
CA GLU A 56 -22.44 -30.83 -0.54
C GLU A 56 -22.00 -29.66 -1.43
N VAL A 57 -20.68 -29.54 -1.62
CA VAL A 57 -20.09 -28.52 -2.48
C VAL A 57 -20.25 -28.96 -3.94
N VAL A 58 -21.06 -28.24 -4.71
CA VAL A 58 -21.32 -28.49 -6.13
C VAL A 58 -20.10 -28.24 -7.01
N GLU A 59 -19.35 -27.17 -6.74
CA GLU A 59 -18.14 -26.85 -7.50
C GLU A 59 -17.10 -26.21 -6.56
N ARG A 60 -15.84 -26.67 -6.66
CA ARG A 60 -14.67 -26.04 -6.04
C ARG A 60 -13.80 -25.45 -7.14
N VAL A 61 -13.58 -24.17 -7.08
CA VAL A 61 -12.74 -23.48 -8.05
C VAL A 61 -11.46 -23.03 -7.36
N GLU A 62 -10.36 -23.71 -7.67
CA GLU A 62 -9.06 -23.28 -7.18
C GLU A 62 -8.66 -21.94 -7.80
N LEU A 63 -8.24 -20.98 -6.95
CA LEU A 63 -7.94 -19.63 -7.35
C LEU A 63 -6.44 -19.34 -7.22
N ARG A 64 -5.87 -18.77 -8.27
CA ARG A 64 -4.53 -18.16 -8.27
C ARG A 64 -4.55 -16.83 -7.55
N SER A 65 -5.63 -16.07 -7.67
CA SER A 65 -5.79 -14.76 -7.03
C SER A 65 -7.27 -14.42 -6.86
N CYS A 66 -7.59 -13.82 -5.70
CA CYS A 66 -8.88 -13.23 -5.43
C CYS A 66 -8.64 -11.94 -4.61
N ARG A 67 -8.90 -10.77 -5.21
CA ARG A 67 -8.57 -9.49 -4.58
C ARG A 67 -9.66 -8.45 -4.83
N ARG A 68 -10.05 -7.75 -3.78
CA ARG A 68 -10.91 -6.57 -3.90
C ARG A 68 -10.08 -5.39 -4.41
N ARG A 69 -10.65 -4.62 -5.33
CA ARG A 69 -10.10 -3.36 -5.82
C ARG A 69 -11.23 -2.35 -5.99
N GLY A 70 -11.40 -1.49 -5.01
CA GLY A 70 -12.52 -0.55 -4.96
C GLY A 70 -13.86 -1.29 -5.03
N ALA A 71 -14.70 -0.92 -5.97
CA ALA A 71 -16.01 -1.52 -6.18
C ALA A 71 -15.97 -2.84 -6.97
N ALA A 72 -14.83 -3.52 -7.09
CA ALA A 72 -14.72 -4.77 -7.80
C ALA A 72 -13.86 -5.80 -7.06
N ILE A 73 -14.23 -7.09 -7.19
CA ILE A 73 -13.41 -8.22 -6.74
C ILE A 73 -12.94 -8.96 -7.99
N ASP A 74 -11.63 -8.97 -8.21
CA ASP A 74 -11.01 -9.73 -9.28
C ASP A 74 -10.80 -11.17 -8.85
N VAL A 75 -11.27 -12.11 -9.65
CA VAL A 75 -11.15 -13.54 -9.42
C VAL A 75 -10.38 -14.18 -10.57
N VAL A 76 -9.25 -14.82 -10.28
CA VAL A 76 -8.42 -15.53 -11.24
C VAL A 76 -8.29 -16.98 -10.81
N ALA A 77 -8.94 -17.89 -11.56
CA ALA A 77 -8.84 -19.32 -11.33
C ALA A 77 -7.52 -19.91 -11.90
N THR A 78 -7.09 -21.07 -11.37
CA THR A 78 -5.89 -21.78 -11.84
C THR A 78 -6.08 -22.47 -13.19
N ARG A 79 -7.32 -22.71 -13.62
CA ARG A 79 -7.64 -23.35 -14.90
C ARG A 79 -7.20 -22.51 -16.11
N ALA A 80 -6.91 -23.17 -17.22
CA ALA A 80 -6.35 -22.54 -18.42
C ALA A 80 -7.35 -21.65 -19.18
N ARG A 81 -8.64 -21.99 -19.20
CA ARG A 81 -9.69 -21.28 -19.93
C ARG A 81 -10.74 -20.70 -18.98
N GLU A 82 -11.37 -19.61 -19.39
CA GLU A 82 -12.42 -18.93 -18.60
C GLU A 82 -12.01 -18.70 -17.14
N ASN A 83 -10.74 -18.37 -16.97
CA ASN A 83 -10.09 -18.28 -15.66
C ASN A 83 -10.19 -16.91 -15.00
N ARG A 84 -10.72 -15.90 -15.68
CA ARG A 84 -10.81 -14.53 -15.18
C ARG A 84 -12.25 -14.07 -15.10
N SER A 85 -12.63 -13.59 -13.94
CA SER A 85 -13.93 -12.99 -13.72
C SER A 85 -13.84 -11.87 -12.69
N GLN A 86 -14.90 -11.11 -12.54
CA GLN A 86 -14.97 -9.94 -11.68
C GLN A 86 -16.38 -9.84 -11.08
N LEU A 87 -16.47 -9.72 -9.75
CA LEU A 87 -17.70 -9.27 -9.10
C LEU A 87 -17.63 -7.74 -9.00
N VAL A 88 -18.63 -7.06 -9.52
CA VAL A 88 -18.67 -5.59 -9.60
C VAL A 88 -19.84 -5.06 -8.80
N TYR A 89 -19.53 -4.26 -7.79
CA TYR A 89 -20.52 -3.51 -7.01
C TYR A 89 -20.88 -2.24 -7.79
N THR A 90 -22.16 -2.02 -7.97
CA THR A 90 -22.67 -0.88 -8.74
C THR A 90 -24.07 -0.50 -8.29
N THR A 91 -24.56 0.63 -8.78
CA THR A 91 -25.94 1.06 -8.55
C THR A 91 -26.74 0.88 -9.83
N ALA A 92 -27.82 0.10 -9.76
CA ALA A 92 -28.76 -0.04 -10.84
C ALA A 92 -30.16 0.35 -10.34
N ARG A 93 -30.82 1.30 -11.02
CA ARG A 93 -32.14 1.82 -10.67
C ARG A 93 -32.23 2.29 -9.20
N GLY A 94 -31.18 2.95 -8.71
CA GLY A 94 -31.12 3.48 -7.35
C GLY A 94 -30.88 2.44 -6.24
N ARG A 95 -30.58 1.19 -6.60
CA ARG A 95 -30.28 0.11 -5.65
C ARG A 95 -28.86 -0.39 -5.86
N GLU A 96 -28.16 -0.72 -4.78
CA GLU A 96 -26.87 -1.40 -4.86
C GLU A 96 -27.07 -2.82 -5.37
N VAL A 97 -26.26 -3.21 -6.34
CA VAL A 97 -26.30 -4.54 -6.96
C VAL A 97 -24.88 -5.02 -7.21
N VAL A 98 -24.71 -6.34 -7.19
CA VAL A 98 -23.44 -6.98 -7.53
C VAL A 98 -23.64 -7.84 -8.76
N PHE A 99 -22.76 -7.66 -9.75
CA PHE A 99 -22.74 -8.49 -10.96
C PHE A 99 -21.43 -9.26 -11.03
N TRP A 100 -21.53 -10.55 -11.32
CA TRP A 100 -20.38 -11.39 -11.62
C TRP A 100 -20.25 -11.56 -13.13
N GLN A 101 -19.12 -11.10 -13.67
CA GLN A 101 -18.86 -11.06 -15.11
C GLN A 101 -17.50 -11.66 -15.44
N SER A 102 -17.39 -12.32 -16.59
CA SER A 102 -16.13 -12.74 -17.20
C SER A 102 -15.66 -11.71 -18.23
N ALA A 103 -14.41 -11.84 -18.72
CA ALA A 103 -13.91 -10.99 -19.79
C ALA A 103 -14.78 -11.06 -21.08
N ARG A 104 -15.41 -12.22 -21.32
CA ARG A 104 -16.33 -12.44 -22.45
C ARG A 104 -17.66 -11.72 -22.23
N THR A 105 -18.28 -11.91 -21.07
CA THR A 105 -19.61 -11.36 -20.77
C THR A 105 -19.55 -9.84 -20.58
N ARG A 106 -18.42 -9.29 -20.12
CA ARG A 106 -18.17 -7.84 -20.03
C ARG A 106 -18.28 -7.13 -21.39
N LYS A 107 -17.87 -7.78 -22.47
CA LYS A 107 -18.00 -7.22 -23.84
C LYS A 107 -19.44 -7.18 -24.31
N GLN A 108 -20.30 -8.07 -23.83
CA GLN A 108 -21.68 -8.20 -24.22
C GLN A 108 -22.63 -7.32 -23.39
N SER A 109 -22.35 -7.19 -22.11
CA SER A 109 -23.05 -6.25 -21.24
C SER A 109 -22.37 -4.88 -21.34
N ARG A 110 -22.93 -3.98 -22.13
CA ARG A 110 -22.73 -2.54 -22.03
C ARG A 110 -23.92 -1.92 -21.27
N PRO A 111 -24.06 -2.07 -19.97
CA PRO A 111 -24.76 -1.07 -19.21
C PRO A 111 -23.80 0.12 -19.19
N GLY A 112 -24.28 1.33 -19.15
CA GLY A 112 -23.49 2.55 -18.93
C GLY A 112 -22.87 2.61 -17.52
N VAL A 113 -22.48 1.48 -16.99
CA VAL A 113 -21.86 1.31 -15.69
C VAL A 113 -20.39 1.62 -15.84
N ARG A 114 -20.00 2.80 -15.39
CA ARG A 114 -18.61 3.12 -15.14
C ARG A 114 -18.17 2.25 -13.97
N VAL A 115 -17.34 1.24 -14.23
CA VAL A 115 -16.63 0.56 -13.15
C VAL A 115 -15.83 1.63 -12.42
N PRO A 116 -16.05 1.85 -11.12
CA PRO A 116 -15.24 2.80 -10.36
C PRO A 116 -13.78 2.36 -10.48
N SER A 117 -12.99 3.09 -11.22
CA SER A 117 -11.54 2.95 -11.17
C SER A 117 -11.10 3.65 -9.90
N ALA A 118 -10.30 2.99 -9.07
CA ALA A 118 -9.60 3.65 -7.98
C ALA A 118 -8.82 4.84 -8.56
N ARG A 119 -9.36 6.04 -8.40
CA ARG A 119 -8.71 7.28 -8.81
C ARG A 119 -8.19 7.93 -7.55
N ALA A 120 -6.90 8.23 -7.53
CA ALA A 120 -6.32 9.08 -6.51
C ALA A 120 -7.10 10.38 -6.33
N ALA A 121 -7.69 10.91 -7.41
CA ALA A 121 -8.55 12.09 -7.43
C ALA A 121 -9.92 11.92 -6.72
N GLY A 122 -10.27 10.72 -6.27
CA GLY A 122 -11.53 10.45 -5.54
C GLY A 122 -11.40 10.51 -4.02
N LEU A 123 -10.20 10.71 -3.48
CA LEU A 123 -10.00 10.92 -2.06
C LEU A 123 -10.34 12.37 -1.72
N ALA A 124 -11.25 12.56 -0.78
CA ALA A 124 -11.63 13.90 -0.31
C ALA A 124 -10.47 14.58 0.44
N GLU A 125 -9.65 13.77 1.12
CA GLU A 125 -8.49 14.23 1.88
C GLU A 125 -7.47 13.11 2.00
N LEU A 126 -6.21 13.39 1.64
CA LEU A 126 -5.08 12.49 1.83
C LEU A 126 -4.04 13.18 2.71
N VAL A 127 -3.67 12.58 3.81
CA VAL A 127 -2.58 13.07 4.66
C VAL A 127 -1.29 12.37 4.24
N ILE A 128 -0.32 13.13 3.75
CA ILE A 128 1.03 12.63 3.44
C ILE A 128 1.99 13.13 4.52
N VAL A 129 2.67 12.19 5.16
CA VAL A 129 3.75 12.53 6.09
C VAL A 129 5.03 12.71 5.29
N VAL A 130 5.68 13.85 5.47
CA VAL A 130 6.99 14.17 4.91
C VAL A 130 8.02 14.00 6.01
N ASP A 131 9.08 13.23 5.75
CA ASP A 131 10.13 13.03 6.74
C ASP A 131 10.72 14.36 7.21
N ALA A 132 11.00 14.47 8.51
CA ALA A 132 11.53 15.68 9.10
C ALA A 132 12.91 16.07 8.55
N HIS A 133 13.67 15.08 8.06
CA HIS A 133 15.01 15.27 7.48
C HIS A 133 14.98 15.60 5.98
N GLU A 134 13.82 15.41 5.29
CA GLU A 134 13.68 15.77 3.88
C GLU A 134 13.74 17.30 3.72
N ARG A 135 14.84 17.80 3.14
CA ARG A 135 15.09 19.25 2.99
C ARG A 135 14.40 19.84 1.78
N TYR A 136 14.24 19.06 0.74
CA TYR A 136 13.72 19.48 -0.56
C TYR A 136 12.40 18.75 -0.88
N GLY A 137 11.46 18.78 0.07
CA GLY A 137 10.17 18.11 -0.05
C GLY A 137 9.39 18.53 -1.30
N TYR A 138 8.52 17.65 -1.76
CA TYR A 138 7.58 17.97 -2.82
C TYR A 138 6.52 18.97 -2.34
N ASP A 139 6.14 19.86 -3.25
CA ASP A 139 5.02 20.76 -3.08
C ASP A 139 3.76 20.14 -3.71
N PHE A 140 2.84 19.65 -2.90
CA PHE A 140 1.57 19.08 -3.36
C PHE A 140 0.45 20.12 -3.45
N ALA A 141 0.74 21.42 -3.60
CA ALA A 141 -0.22 22.49 -3.53
C ALA A 141 -1.38 22.41 -4.53
N ASP A 142 -1.17 21.72 -5.66
CA ASP A 142 -2.20 21.48 -6.68
C ASP A 142 -3.02 20.18 -6.45
N LYS A 143 -2.84 19.52 -5.32
CA LYS A 143 -3.49 18.25 -4.97
C LYS A 143 -4.35 18.38 -3.71
N PRO A 144 -5.42 17.59 -3.56
CA PRO A 144 -6.20 17.51 -2.33
C PRO A 144 -5.41 16.71 -1.27
N VAL A 145 -4.32 17.30 -0.78
CA VAL A 145 -3.38 16.68 0.16
C VAL A 145 -3.07 17.63 1.29
N THR A 146 -3.13 17.13 2.52
CA THR A 146 -2.54 17.78 3.69
C THR A 146 -1.18 17.14 3.96
N THR A 147 -0.13 17.97 4.06
CA THR A 147 1.22 17.49 4.41
C THR A 147 1.53 17.73 5.87
N VAL A 148 2.09 16.73 6.54
CA VAL A 148 2.53 16.82 7.93
C VAL A 148 4.01 16.45 8.00
N ARG A 149 4.85 17.29 8.64
CA ARG A 149 6.25 16.97 8.86
C ARG A 149 6.43 16.19 10.16
N ARG A 150 6.99 14.98 10.03
CA ARG A 150 7.25 14.07 11.16
C ARG A 150 8.39 13.13 10.78
N GLY A 151 9.18 12.65 11.76
CA GLY A 151 10.15 11.59 11.53
C GLY A 151 9.48 10.30 11.06
N LEU A 152 9.96 9.73 9.96
CA LEU A 152 9.57 8.42 9.45
C LEU A 152 10.63 7.40 9.82
N SER A 153 10.24 6.13 10.00
CA SER A 153 11.18 5.03 10.22
C SER A 153 11.99 4.71 8.97
N CYS A 154 11.41 4.93 7.78
CA CYS A 154 12.09 4.81 6.50
C CYS A 154 11.31 5.58 5.41
N GLY A 155 12.01 5.99 4.35
CA GLY A 155 11.47 6.76 3.24
C GLY A 155 11.30 8.25 3.54
N ASP A 156 11.12 9.05 2.49
CA ASP A 156 10.97 10.51 2.57
C ASP A 156 9.51 10.96 2.66
N TYR A 157 8.59 10.14 2.13
CA TYR A 157 7.14 10.37 2.18
C TYR A 157 6.43 9.11 2.65
N GLY A 158 5.47 9.27 3.54
CA GLY A 158 4.76 8.14 4.13
C GLY A 158 3.26 8.34 4.25
N LEU A 159 2.56 7.21 4.31
CA LEU A 159 1.16 7.12 4.66
C LEU A 159 1.04 6.41 5.99
N LEU A 160 0.49 7.09 7.00
CA LEU A 160 0.19 6.49 8.30
C LEU A 160 -1.30 6.20 8.40
N ILE A 161 -1.64 5.01 8.86
CA ILE A 161 -3.01 4.62 9.24
C ILE A 161 -2.94 4.06 10.65
N ASP A 162 -3.75 4.59 11.54
CA ASP A 162 -3.75 4.23 12.98
C ASP A 162 -2.35 4.33 13.62
N GLY A 163 -1.59 5.35 13.23
CA GLY A 163 -0.23 5.59 13.73
C GLY A 163 0.85 4.68 13.14
N ARG A 164 0.52 3.75 12.25
CA ARG A 164 1.45 2.83 11.61
C ARG A 164 1.78 3.27 10.20
N LEU A 165 3.06 3.19 9.83
CA LEU A 165 3.52 3.45 8.47
C LEU A 165 3.14 2.27 7.56
N VAL A 166 2.17 2.49 6.66
CA VAL A 166 1.62 1.45 5.77
C VAL A 166 2.17 1.54 4.36
N ALA A 167 2.62 2.72 3.97
CA ALA A 167 3.28 2.91 2.69
C ALA A 167 4.36 3.99 2.80
N ALA A 168 5.49 3.79 2.11
CA ALA A 168 6.56 4.77 2.02
C ALA A 168 7.06 4.95 0.59
N VAL A 169 7.56 6.15 0.32
CA VAL A 169 8.25 6.52 -0.91
C VAL A 169 9.61 7.08 -0.55
N GLU A 170 10.66 6.47 -1.05
CA GLU A 170 12.02 6.98 -1.00
C GLU A 170 12.30 7.77 -2.28
N ARG A 171 12.70 9.03 -2.16
CA ARG A 171 13.03 9.90 -3.28
C ARG A 171 14.55 9.88 -3.54
N LYS A 172 14.92 9.72 -4.78
CA LYS A 172 16.33 9.77 -5.20
C LYS A 172 16.53 10.67 -6.41
N SER A 173 17.52 11.53 -6.37
CA SER A 173 18.12 12.03 -7.60
C SER A 173 18.96 10.91 -8.24
N LEU A 174 19.26 11.00 -9.54
CA LEU A 174 20.13 10.01 -10.18
C LEU A 174 21.53 9.96 -9.56
N PRO A 175 22.19 11.10 -9.25
CA PRO A 175 23.47 11.07 -8.55
C PRO A 175 23.41 10.38 -7.18
N ASP A 176 22.36 10.65 -6.38
CA ASP A 176 22.19 10.02 -5.06
C ASP A 176 21.90 8.52 -5.18
N LEU A 177 21.14 8.11 -6.20
CA LEU A 177 20.89 6.71 -6.49
C LEU A 177 22.20 5.97 -6.80
N VAL A 178 23.02 6.54 -7.68
CA VAL A 178 24.29 5.95 -8.09
C VAL A 178 25.26 5.90 -6.90
N ALA A 179 25.37 6.97 -6.14
CA ALA A 179 26.22 7.00 -4.95
C ALA A 179 25.82 5.93 -3.93
N SER A 180 24.52 5.88 -3.58
CA SER A 180 24.01 4.91 -2.60
C SER A 180 24.03 3.45 -3.09
N LEU A 181 23.99 3.23 -4.41
CA LEU A 181 24.21 1.91 -5.00
C LEU A 181 25.65 1.47 -4.83
N LEU A 182 26.61 2.34 -5.16
CA LEU A 182 28.03 2.02 -5.16
C LEU A 182 28.61 1.87 -3.76
N ASP A 183 28.12 2.63 -2.78
CA ASP A 183 28.54 2.53 -1.38
C ASP A 183 27.75 1.45 -0.59
N GLY A 184 26.74 0.83 -1.21
CA GLY A 184 25.91 -0.24 -0.63
C GLY A 184 24.79 0.26 0.27
N THR A 185 24.64 1.56 0.50
CA THR A 185 23.59 2.14 1.38
C THR A 185 22.18 1.86 0.82
N LEU A 186 22.02 1.87 -0.50
CA LEU A 186 20.73 1.60 -1.17
C LEU A 186 20.16 0.23 -0.77
N LYS A 187 21.01 -0.78 -0.58
CA LYS A 187 20.58 -2.12 -0.15
C LYS A 187 19.92 -2.10 1.23
N TYR A 188 20.48 -1.33 2.18
CA TYR A 188 19.91 -1.19 3.51
C TYR A 188 18.58 -0.45 3.48
N GLN A 189 18.49 0.65 2.71
CA GLN A 189 17.24 1.37 2.49
C GLN A 189 16.15 0.49 1.89
N LEU A 190 16.49 -0.33 0.89
CA LEU A 190 15.54 -1.29 0.31
C LEU A 190 15.13 -2.36 1.32
N THR A 191 16.01 -2.78 2.22
CA THR A 191 15.69 -3.74 3.29
C THR A 191 14.65 -3.18 4.24
N GLU A 192 14.81 -1.92 4.67
CA GLU A 192 13.86 -1.23 5.54
C GLU A 192 12.51 -1.02 4.84
N LEU A 193 12.55 -0.56 3.59
CA LEU A 193 11.34 -0.37 2.78
C LEU A 193 10.59 -1.69 2.50
N ALA A 194 11.32 -2.79 2.30
CA ALA A 194 10.73 -4.11 2.04
C ALA A 194 9.97 -4.69 3.26
N ALA A 195 10.23 -4.18 4.45
CA ALA A 195 9.49 -4.53 5.66
C ALA A 195 8.08 -3.90 5.70
N LEU A 196 7.83 -2.88 4.88
CA LEU A 196 6.52 -2.22 4.81
C LEU A 196 5.55 -2.97 3.90
N PRO A 197 4.23 -2.87 4.15
CA PRO A 197 3.21 -3.41 3.26
C PRO A 197 3.31 -2.89 1.83
N ARG A 198 3.69 -1.61 1.67
CA ARG A 198 3.88 -0.95 0.36
C ARG A 198 5.04 0.01 0.41
N ALA A 199 5.97 -0.12 -0.53
CA ALA A 199 7.06 0.83 -0.67
C ALA A 199 7.51 0.96 -2.12
N VAL A 200 8.14 2.08 -2.44
CA VAL A 200 8.69 2.36 -3.77
C VAL A 200 9.85 3.35 -3.64
N VAL A 201 10.87 3.17 -4.47
CA VAL A 201 11.91 4.17 -4.71
C VAL A 201 11.54 4.94 -5.97
N VAL A 202 11.50 6.27 -5.89
CA VAL A 202 11.18 7.16 -6.99
C VAL A 202 12.42 7.94 -7.40
N VAL A 203 12.84 7.76 -8.66
CA VAL A 203 14.03 8.41 -9.20
C VAL A 203 13.63 9.59 -10.09
N GLU A 204 14.18 10.76 -9.80
CA GLU A 204 13.87 12.03 -10.49
C GLU A 204 14.59 12.18 -11.83
N ASP A 205 14.78 11.09 -12.57
CA ASP A 205 15.46 11.06 -13.86
C ASP A 205 14.94 9.93 -14.76
N ARG A 206 15.55 9.78 -15.95
CA ARG A 206 15.27 8.68 -16.89
C ARG A 206 16.24 7.54 -16.65
N TYR A 207 15.77 6.31 -16.85
CA TYR A 207 16.65 5.13 -16.82
C TYR A 207 17.77 5.21 -17.88
N SER A 208 17.52 5.84 -19.02
CA SER A 208 18.52 6.03 -20.08
C SER A 208 19.71 6.86 -19.64
N GLU A 209 19.55 7.76 -18.66
CA GLU A 209 20.64 8.62 -18.19
C GLU A 209 21.73 7.85 -17.45
N ILE A 210 21.44 6.64 -16.98
CA ILE A 210 22.46 5.73 -16.43
C ILE A 210 23.57 5.48 -17.47
N PHE A 211 23.20 5.37 -18.74
CA PHE A 211 24.16 5.06 -19.81
C PHE A 211 24.96 6.27 -20.31
N THR A 212 24.65 7.46 -19.81
CA THR A 212 25.40 8.71 -20.08
C THR A 212 26.33 9.10 -18.94
N LEU A 213 26.37 8.32 -17.84
CA LEU A 213 27.21 8.61 -16.68
C LEU A 213 28.71 8.63 -17.06
N VAL A 214 29.39 9.68 -16.62
CA VAL A 214 30.85 9.84 -16.83
C VAL A 214 31.66 9.45 -15.59
N HIS A 215 31.08 9.54 -14.38
CA HIS A 215 31.77 9.32 -13.11
C HIS A 215 31.57 7.90 -12.55
N ALA A 216 30.71 7.09 -13.18
CA ALA A 216 30.47 5.70 -12.84
C ALA A 216 30.39 4.86 -14.11
N ARG A 217 30.75 3.60 -14.04
CA ARG A 217 30.60 2.68 -15.16
C ARG A 217 29.13 2.34 -15.37
N PRO A 218 28.51 2.74 -16.51
CA PRO A 218 27.08 2.51 -16.75
C PRO A 218 26.63 1.07 -16.54
N ALA A 219 27.40 0.10 -17.05
CA ALA A 219 27.07 -1.32 -16.90
C ALA A 219 27.03 -1.77 -15.43
N VAL A 220 27.95 -1.31 -14.59
CA VAL A 220 27.97 -1.64 -13.16
C VAL A 220 26.73 -1.10 -12.45
N VAL A 221 26.30 0.13 -12.79
CA VAL A 221 25.11 0.73 -12.22
C VAL A 221 23.85 -0.03 -12.69
N ALA A 222 23.75 -0.33 -13.98
CA ALA A 222 22.61 -1.05 -14.53
C ALA A 222 22.49 -2.46 -13.95
N ASP A 223 23.60 -3.21 -13.86
CA ASP A 223 23.64 -4.55 -13.29
C ASP A 223 23.28 -4.53 -11.79
N GLY A 224 23.85 -3.61 -11.02
CA GLY A 224 23.56 -3.47 -9.58
C GLY A 224 22.11 -3.11 -9.31
N LEU A 225 21.49 -2.25 -10.11
CA LEU A 225 20.06 -1.94 -10.00
C LEU A 225 19.19 -3.17 -10.33
N ALA A 226 19.56 -3.93 -11.36
CA ALA A 226 18.85 -5.16 -11.74
C ALA A 226 18.93 -6.20 -10.61
N GLU A 227 20.12 -6.39 -10.03
CA GLU A 227 20.35 -7.29 -8.89
C GLU A 227 19.49 -6.90 -7.68
N LEU A 228 19.48 -5.62 -7.31
CA LEU A 228 18.67 -5.11 -6.22
C LEU A 228 17.17 -5.29 -6.49
N GLN A 229 16.71 -5.04 -7.72
CA GLN A 229 15.30 -5.20 -8.07
C GLN A 229 14.85 -6.67 -8.02
N VAL A 230 15.73 -7.62 -8.35
CA VAL A 230 15.48 -9.06 -8.20
C VAL A 230 15.49 -9.45 -6.72
N GLY A 231 16.42 -8.90 -5.94
CA GLY A 231 16.54 -9.18 -4.51
C GLY A 231 15.39 -8.59 -3.67
N PHE A 232 14.82 -7.46 -4.11
CA PHE A 232 13.72 -6.75 -3.43
C PHE A 232 12.49 -6.59 -4.35
N PRO A 233 11.83 -7.67 -4.76
CA PRO A 233 10.74 -7.62 -5.75
C PRO A 233 9.51 -6.84 -5.28
N ASN A 234 9.37 -6.63 -3.97
CA ASN A 234 8.26 -5.88 -3.37
C ASN A 234 8.48 -4.37 -3.33
N VAL A 235 9.70 -3.90 -3.60
CA VAL A 235 10.05 -2.48 -3.62
C VAL A 235 10.49 -2.10 -5.02
N ALA A 236 9.59 -1.53 -5.82
CA ALA A 236 9.92 -1.11 -7.18
C ALA A 236 10.84 0.11 -7.16
N ILE A 237 11.79 0.17 -8.12
CA ILE A 237 12.57 1.38 -8.42
C ILE A 237 11.99 1.98 -9.70
N VAL A 238 11.40 3.17 -9.60
CA VAL A 238 10.64 3.80 -10.69
C VAL A 238 11.31 5.09 -11.13
N PHE A 239 11.74 5.14 -12.38
CA PHE A 239 12.32 6.32 -13.00
C PHE A 239 11.21 7.23 -13.54
N CYS A 240 11.08 8.42 -12.98
CA CYS A 240 9.98 9.35 -13.25
C CYS A 240 10.36 10.50 -14.19
N GLN A 241 11.52 10.45 -14.81
CA GLN A 241 12.01 11.42 -15.79
C GLN A 241 12.30 12.83 -15.23
N THR A 242 11.44 13.36 -14.39
CA THR A 242 11.57 14.71 -13.81
C THR A 242 11.06 14.73 -12.38
N ARG A 243 11.54 15.70 -11.59
CA ARG A 243 11.06 15.94 -10.23
C ARG A 243 9.53 16.13 -10.17
N ARG A 244 8.96 16.86 -11.12
CA ARG A 244 7.50 17.08 -11.19
C ARG A 244 6.72 15.78 -11.40
N LEU A 245 7.21 14.90 -12.27
CA LEU A 245 6.59 13.60 -12.50
C LEU A 245 6.80 12.64 -11.33
N ALA A 246 7.93 12.74 -10.64
CA ALA A 246 8.20 12.02 -9.41
C ALA A 246 7.22 12.41 -8.28
N GLN A 247 6.96 13.71 -8.11
CA GLN A 247 5.93 14.22 -7.20
C GLN A 247 4.54 13.70 -7.56
N GLU A 248 4.18 13.74 -8.85
CA GLU A 248 2.89 13.23 -9.34
C GLU A 248 2.74 11.72 -9.08
N TYR A 249 3.81 10.96 -9.30
CA TYR A 249 3.82 9.52 -9.03
C TYR A 249 3.68 9.25 -7.53
N THR A 250 4.43 9.95 -6.68
CA THR A 250 4.39 9.84 -5.22
C THR A 250 2.97 10.05 -4.69
N TYR A 251 2.31 11.14 -5.11
CA TYR A 251 0.92 11.40 -4.75
C TYR A 251 0.01 10.23 -5.14
N ARG A 252 0.08 9.78 -6.39
CA ARG A 252 -0.78 8.69 -6.89
C ARG A 252 -0.50 7.37 -6.21
N TYR A 253 0.76 7.09 -5.92
CA TYR A 253 1.15 5.88 -5.22
C TYR A 253 0.59 5.82 -3.80
N LEU A 254 0.77 6.89 -3.03
CA LEU A 254 0.26 6.98 -1.65
C LEU A 254 -1.28 6.99 -1.61
N ALA A 255 -1.93 7.69 -2.55
CA ALA A 255 -3.38 7.66 -2.68
C ALA A 255 -3.91 6.26 -3.02
N ALA A 256 -3.24 5.53 -3.90
CA ALA A 256 -3.58 4.15 -4.22
C ALA A 256 -3.35 3.21 -3.03
N ALA A 257 -2.27 3.43 -2.26
CA ALA A 257 -1.99 2.68 -1.05
C ALA A 257 -3.08 2.92 0.02
N HIS A 258 -3.53 4.17 0.20
CA HIS A 258 -4.63 4.50 1.09
C HIS A 258 -5.91 3.73 0.73
N THR A 259 -6.31 3.79 -0.54
CA THR A 259 -7.48 3.05 -1.03
C THR A 259 -7.31 1.54 -0.85
N TRP A 260 -6.10 1.02 -1.10
CA TRP A 260 -5.81 -0.41 -0.94
C TRP A 260 -5.99 -0.89 0.50
N VAL A 261 -5.59 -0.09 1.49
CA VAL A 261 -5.80 -0.41 2.91
C VAL A 261 -7.28 -0.35 3.28
N ALA A 262 -8.00 0.69 2.82
CA ALA A 262 -9.44 0.82 3.07
C ALA A 262 -10.25 -0.34 2.46
N ASP A 263 -9.85 -0.83 1.29
CA ASP A 263 -10.50 -1.99 0.62
C ASP A 263 -10.14 -3.34 1.27
N SER A 264 -9.00 -3.39 1.98
CA SER A 264 -8.59 -4.58 2.74
C SER A 264 -9.28 -4.52 4.09
N SER A 265 -10.54 -4.94 4.17
CA SER A 265 -11.38 -4.89 5.37
C SER A 265 -10.85 -5.68 6.58
N ASP A 266 -9.65 -6.24 6.49
CA ASP A 266 -8.89 -6.87 7.57
C ASP A 266 -7.53 -6.20 7.71
N THR A 267 -7.43 -5.26 8.65
CA THR A 267 -6.15 -4.64 9.04
C THR A 267 -5.11 -5.71 9.44
N ALA A 268 -5.56 -6.85 9.95
CA ALA A 268 -4.70 -7.99 10.30
C ALA A 268 -4.06 -8.64 9.06
N THR A 269 -4.73 -8.68 7.91
CA THR A 269 -4.19 -9.26 6.66
C THR A 269 -3.20 -8.32 5.99
N VAL A 270 -3.31 -7.01 6.25
CA VAL A 270 -2.41 -5.99 5.71
C VAL A 270 -1.06 -6.01 6.41
N PHE A 271 -1.05 -6.32 7.70
CA PHE A 271 0.16 -6.18 8.54
C PHE A 271 0.93 -7.49 8.76
N GLY A 272 0.46 -8.65 8.28
CA GLY A 272 1.10 -9.95 8.59
C GLY A 272 1.43 -10.04 10.09
N ALA A 273 1.21 -11.12 10.76
CA ALA A 273 1.63 -11.27 12.14
C ALA A 273 3.11 -10.83 12.30
N ASP A 274 3.38 -9.92 13.23
CA ASP A 274 4.71 -9.47 13.67
C ASP A 274 5.49 -8.42 12.83
N VAL A 275 4.88 -7.31 12.47
CA VAL A 275 5.65 -6.07 12.38
C VAL A 275 5.10 -5.07 13.41
N THR A 276 5.35 -5.35 14.66
CA THR A 276 5.26 -4.36 15.73
C THR A 276 6.51 -3.48 15.63
N LEU A 277 6.53 -2.57 14.65
CA LEU A 277 7.42 -1.43 14.74
C LEU A 277 6.84 -0.59 15.89
N ALA A 278 7.50 -0.67 17.03
CA ALA A 278 7.22 0.19 18.17
C ALA A 278 7.40 1.64 17.69
N VAL A 279 6.29 2.28 17.34
CA VAL A 279 6.23 3.74 17.28
C VAL A 279 6.33 4.19 18.70
N ALA A 280 7.50 4.66 19.10
CA ALA A 280 7.65 5.35 20.37
C ALA A 280 6.59 6.46 20.44
N PRO A 281 5.88 6.61 21.57
CA PRO A 281 4.91 7.67 21.72
C PRO A 281 5.57 9.01 21.43
N ASP A 282 4.87 9.83 20.68
CA ASP A 282 5.27 11.15 20.23
C ASP A 282 5.60 12.06 21.42
N GLN A 283 6.84 12.03 21.89
CA GLN A 283 7.38 13.12 22.64
C GLN A 283 8.08 14.04 21.64
N PRO A 284 7.67 15.30 21.52
CA PRO A 284 8.35 16.25 20.65
C PRO A 284 9.83 16.23 21.02
N GLU A 285 10.71 16.00 20.04
CA GLU A 285 12.15 16.05 20.31
C GLU A 285 12.48 17.37 20.99
N PRO A 286 13.10 17.34 22.16
CA PRO A 286 13.37 18.55 22.91
C PRO A 286 14.26 19.45 22.05
N ASN A 287 13.89 20.71 22.00
CA ASN A 287 14.67 21.63 21.25
C ASN A 287 16.05 21.77 21.91
N THR A 288 17.04 22.13 21.10
CA THR A 288 18.44 22.29 21.57
C THR A 288 18.58 23.22 22.79
N THR A 289 17.66 24.16 22.95
CA THR A 289 17.60 25.11 24.07
C THR A 289 17.15 24.42 25.35
N GLU A 290 16.18 23.52 25.26
CA GLU A 290 15.69 22.73 26.40
C GLU A 290 16.74 21.76 26.92
N ILE A 291 17.42 21.04 26.01
CA ILE A 291 18.53 20.17 26.37
C ILE A 291 19.67 20.95 27.07
N ARG A 292 19.97 22.17 26.59
CA ARG A 292 20.98 23.01 27.25
C ARG A 292 20.55 23.49 28.62
N ALA A 293 19.29 23.90 28.77
CA ALA A 293 18.77 24.33 30.06
C ALA A 293 18.80 23.18 31.07
N TRP A 294 18.38 22.00 30.68
CA TRP A 294 18.44 20.80 31.51
C TRP A 294 19.90 20.42 31.85
N ALA A 295 20.82 20.41 30.88
CA ALA A 295 22.21 20.06 31.11
C ALA A 295 22.88 21.01 32.13
N ARG A 296 22.56 22.31 32.09
CA ARG A 296 23.00 23.29 33.09
C ARG A 296 22.39 23.05 34.45
N SER A 297 21.12 22.69 34.53
CA SER A 297 20.46 22.45 35.82
C SER A 297 21.05 21.26 36.58
N ILE A 298 21.65 20.29 35.87
CA ILE A 298 22.33 19.14 36.46
C ILE A 298 23.87 19.28 36.48
N GLY A 299 24.40 20.47 36.17
CA GLY A 299 25.83 20.77 36.27
C GLY A 299 26.69 20.23 35.14
N LEU A 300 26.12 19.80 33.99
CA LEU A 300 26.91 19.36 32.85
C LEU A 300 27.45 20.56 32.08
N PRO A 301 28.74 20.54 31.68
CA PRO A 301 29.35 21.63 30.93
C PRO A 301 28.80 21.67 29.49
N VAL A 302 28.03 22.70 29.16
CA VAL A 302 27.43 22.90 27.85
C VAL A 302 27.69 24.31 27.33
N SER A 303 28.07 24.43 26.07
CA SER A 303 28.31 25.73 25.41
C SER A 303 26.99 26.45 25.10
N ASP A 304 26.99 27.79 25.16
CA ASP A 304 25.79 28.59 24.91
C ASP A 304 25.32 28.56 23.46
N ARG A 305 26.23 28.34 22.53
CA ARG A 305 25.98 28.31 21.08
C ARG A 305 26.71 27.15 20.42
N GLY A 306 26.27 26.77 19.23
CA GLY A 306 26.88 25.69 18.44
C GLY A 306 26.19 24.34 18.59
N ARG A 307 26.80 23.28 18.04
CA ARG A 307 26.25 21.93 18.04
C ARG A 307 26.40 21.28 19.43
N LEU A 308 25.33 20.71 19.96
CA LEU A 308 25.39 19.93 21.20
C LEU A 308 26.26 18.69 21.02
N ARG A 309 27.11 18.41 22.01
CA ARG A 309 27.89 17.17 22.03
C ARG A 309 26.96 15.96 22.12
N PRO A 310 27.24 14.89 21.36
CA PRO A 310 26.40 13.68 21.38
C PRO A 310 26.16 13.13 22.80
N ALA A 311 27.18 13.16 23.65
CA ALA A 311 27.08 12.71 25.03
C ALA A 311 26.05 13.47 25.88
N ILE A 312 25.81 14.75 25.62
CA ILE A 312 24.79 15.56 26.33
C ILE A 312 23.39 15.18 25.86
N ARG A 313 23.19 14.92 24.57
CA ARG A 313 21.94 14.40 24.06
C ARG A 313 21.62 13.04 24.65
N GLN A 314 22.60 12.15 24.66
CA GLN A 314 22.44 10.81 25.21
C GLN A 314 22.04 10.85 26.68
N ALA A 315 22.76 11.66 27.49
CA ALA A 315 22.45 11.84 28.90
C ALA A 315 21.03 12.39 29.14
N TRP A 316 20.55 13.29 28.26
CA TRP A 316 19.18 13.80 28.32
C TRP A 316 18.15 12.69 28.05
N HIS A 317 18.34 11.88 26.99
CA HIS A 317 17.46 10.77 26.66
C HIS A 317 17.44 9.70 27.77
N ASP A 318 18.60 9.40 28.35
CA ASP A 318 18.69 8.40 29.42
C ASP A 318 17.97 8.87 30.70
N ALA A 319 18.09 10.17 31.03
CA ALA A 319 17.40 10.74 32.19
C ALA A 319 15.87 10.82 32.04
N HIS A 320 15.36 10.97 30.79
CA HIS A 320 13.93 11.09 30.53
C HIS A 320 13.26 9.78 30.10
N ARG A 321 14.04 8.73 29.86
CA ARG A 321 13.52 7.37 29.62
C ARG A 321 13.01 6.70 30.87
N SER A 322 13.58 7.01 32.03
CA SER A 322 13.23 6.42 33.33
C SER A 322 11.97 7.02 33.98
N SER A 323 11.32 8.01 33.36
CA SER A 323 10.10 8.65 33.90
C SER A 323 8.82 8.11 33.27
N ALA A 324 8.90 7.05 32.45
CA ALA A 324 7.79 6.46 31.71
C ALA A 324 7.50 4.98 32.10
N GLU A 325 8.05 4.50 33.25
CA GLU A 325 7.63 3.25 33.91
C GLU A 325 6.66 3.50 35.05
#